data_8831724934cdf402b98288ff12c74327
#
_entry.id   8831724934cdf402b98288ff12c74327
#
_cell.length_a   1.000
_cell.length_b   1.000
_cell.length_c   1.000
_cell.angle_alpha   90.00
_cell.angle_beta   90.00
_cell.angle_gamma   90.00
#
_symmetry.space_group_name_H-M   'P 1'
#
loop_
_entity.id
_entity.type
_entity.pdbx_description
1 polymer ?
#
loop_
_entity_poly.entity_id
_entity_poly.type
_entity_poly.pdbx_seq_one_letter_code
_entity_poly.pdbx_strand_id
1 'polypeptide(L)'
;MQHDLRFIPFRSPADAGWDEAWSLYRDSFPPCERRSAEHHIRALADPAFTADGIWLGDRLAGLLFHWRGEGFRYAEHLAVAPALRGHNIGSRALEAYCRSSDGPVVLEIEPPIEGMALRRLHFYRRLGFVENPCHYIHPSYEEPF
;
A
#
# COMPACT_ATOMS: atom_id res chain seq x y z
N MET A 1 25.29 1.27 -7.54
CA MET A 1 24.40 0.39 -8.31
C MET A 1 23.05 0.34 -7.61
N GLN A 2 21.99 0.64 -8.35
CA GLN A 2 20.64 0.55 -7.81
C GLN A 2 20.11 -0.87 -8.00
N HIS A 3 19.61 -1.45 -6.94
CA HIS A 3 18.92 -2.74 -7.03
C HIS A 3 17.49 -2.53 -7.50
N ASP A 4 17.01 -3.43 -8.32
CA ASP A 4 15.61 -3.43 -8.74
C ASP A 4 14.70 -3.86 -7.59
N LEU A 5 13.56 -3.23 -7.53
CA LEU A 5 12.52 -3.62 -6.59
C LEU A 5 11.79 -4.85 -7.12
N ARG A 6 11.53 -5.80 -6.23
CA ARG A 6 10.74 -6.99 -6.55
C ARG A 6 9.48 -7.00 -5.70
N PHE A 7 8.36 -7.33 -6.33
CA PHE A 7 7.08 -7.47 -5.64
C PHE A 7 6.79 -8.96 -5.52
N ILE A 8 6.74 -9.44 -4.27
CA ILE A 8 6.46 -10.84 -4.00
C ILE A 8 5.21 -10.93 -3.14
N PRO A 9 4.12 -11.52 -3.64
CA PRO A 9 2.89 -11.58 -2.86
C PRO A 9 3.01 -12.55 -1.69
N PHE A 10 2.54 -12.12 -0.53
CA PHE A 10 2.36 -12.99 0.61
C PHE A 10 1.09 -13.79 0.44
N ARG A 11 1.15 -15.07 0.71
CA ARG A 11 0.01 -15.97 0.61
C ARG A 11 -0.41 -16.52 1.98
N SER A 12 0.51 -16.52 2.93
CA SER A 12 0.23 -16.97 4.29
C SER A 12 1.22 -16.37 5.29
N PRO A 13 0.89 -16.40 6.59
CA PRO A 13 1.80 -15.93 7.63
C PRO A 13 3.13 -16.70 7.71
N ALA A 14 3.22 -17.84 7.06
CA ALA A 14 4.45 -18.65 7.03
C ALA A 14 5.46 -18.15 5.99
N ASP A 15 5.07 -17.24 5.12
CA ASP A 15 5.95 -16.75 4.07
C ASP A 15 7.08 -15.89 4.61
N ALA A 16 8.25 -15.98 3.98
CA ALA A 16 9.40 -15.19 4.37
C ALA A 16 9.06 -13.68 4.29
N GLY A 17 9.38 -12.96 5.36
CA GLY A 17 9.12 -11.52 5.45
C GLY A 17 7.75 -11.15 5.98
N TRP A 18 6.85 -12.11 6.19
CA TRP A 18 5.50 -11.82 6.70
C TRP A 18 5.54 -11.05 8.02
N ASP A 19 6.33 -11.52 9.00
CA ASP A 19 6.36 -10.89 10.32
C ASP A 19 6.87 -9.45 10.25
N GLU A 20 7.91 -9.22 9.44
CA GLU A 20 8.43 -7.87 9.23
C GLU A 20 7.40 -6.97 8.54
N ALA A 21 6.73 -7.48 7.50
CA ALA A 21 5.71 -6.74 6.78
C ALA A 21 4.52 -6.43 7.68
N TRP A 22 4.10 -7.38 8.50
CA TRP A 22 2.99 -7.19 9.42
C TRP A 22 3.33 -6.13 10.48
N SER A 23 4.54 -6.16 11.04
CA SER A 23 5.00 -5.13 11.97
C SER A 23 5.03 -3.76 11.32
N LEU A 24 5.54 -3.67 10.09
CA LEU A 24 5.56 -2.42 9.34
C LEU A 24 4.14 -1.90 9.10
N TYR A 25 3.21 -2.77 8.76
CA TYR A 25 1.81 -2.41 8.56
C TYR A 25 1.19 -1.83 9.83
N ARG A 26 1.38 -2.50 10.95
CA ARG A 26 0.85 -2.02 12.24
C ARG A 26 1.48 -0.69 12.67
N ASP A 27 2.77 -0.51 12.42
CA ASP A 27 3.50 0.70 12.83
C ASP A 27 3.20 1.88 11.91
N SER A 28 2.82 1.62 10.66
CA SER A 28 2.62 2.67 9.66
C SER A 28 1.20 3.22 9.61
N PHE A 29 0.23 2.47 10.10
CA PHE A 29 -1.18 2.85 10.02
C PHE A 29 -1.85 2.76 11.38
N PRO A 30 -2.69 3.77 11.74
CA PRO A 30 -3.43 3.73 13.01
C PRO A 30 -4.50 2.62 12.98
N PRO A 31 -5.00 2.18 14.17
CA PRO A 31 -5.98 1.09 14.22
C PRO A 31 -7.20 1.29 13.34
N CYS A 32 -7.67 2.52 13.16
CA CYS A 32 -8.85 2.81 12.34
C CYS A 32 -8.57 2.67 10.83
N GLU A 33 -7.31 2.58 10.42
CA GLU A 33 -6.93 2.49 9.01
C GLU A 33 -6.33 1.14 8.64
N ARG A 34 -6.40 0.16 9.53
CA ARG A 34 -5.82 -1.16 9.26
C ARG A 34 -6.75 -2.29 9.65
N ARG A 35 -6.57 -3.42 8.95
CA ARG A 35 -7.29 -4.65 9.26
C ARG A 35 -6.66 -5.35 10.46
N SER A 36 -7.48 -6.12 11.19
CA SER A 36 -6.95 -7.08 12.15
C SER A 36 -6.20 -8.20 11.41
N ALA A 37 -5.35 -8.94 12.13
CA ALA A 37 -4.64 -10.06 11.53
C ALA A 37 -5.60 -11.07 10.92
N GLU A 38 -6.71 -11.37 11.61
CA GLU A 38 -7.72 -12.30 11.13
C GLU A 38 -8.37 -11.84 9.83
N HIS A 39 -8.76 -10.57 9.75
CA HIS A 39 -9.37 -10.01 8.54
C HIS A 39 -8.37 -9.97 7.39
N HIS A 40 -7.11 -9.69 7.67
CA HIS A 40 -6.07 -9.66 6.65
C HIS A 40 -5.85 -11.05 6.05
N ILE A 41 -5.80 -12.08 6.90
CA ILE A 41 -5.66 -13.46 6.43
C ILE A 41 -6.85 -13.86 5.57
N ARG A 42 -8.07 -13.46 5.93
CA ARG A 42 -9.25 -13.69 5.10
C ARG A 42 -9.15 -12.98 3.75
N ALA A 43 -8.63 -11.77 3.74
CA ALA A 43 -8.46 -11.01 2.49
C ALA A 43 -7.54 -11.74 1.52
N LEU A 44 -6.52 -12.45 2.01
CA LEU A 44 -5.61 -13.22 1.16
C LEU A 44 -6.32 -14.30 0.35
N ALA A 45 -7.48 -14.75 0.78
CA ALA A 45 -8.27 -15.74 0.05
C ALA A 45 -9.07 -15.12 -1.10
N ASP A 46 -9.21 -13.81 -1.15
CA ASP A 46 -9.92 -13.12 -2.22
C ASP A 46 -9.00 -12.95 -3.43
N PRO A 47 -9.39 -13.46 -4.62
CA PRO A 47 -8.54 -13.36 -5.80
C PRO A 47 -8.30 -11.92 -6.28
N ALA A 48 -9.12 -10.96 -5.84
CA ALA A 48 -8.94 -9.56 -6.18
C ALA A 48 -7.90 -8.87 -5.30
N PHE A 49 -7.55 -9.45 -4.15
CA PHE A 49 -6.61 -8.85 -3.21
C PHE A 49 -5.21 -9.42 -3.37
N THR A 50 -4.20 -8.54 -3.35
CA THR A 50 -2.79 -8.93 -3.32
C THR A 50 -2.07 -8.16 -2.23
N ALA A 51 -1.38 -8.88 -1.36
CA ALA A 51 -0.53 -8.30 -0.35
C ALA A 51 0.93 -8.49 -0.78
N ASP A 52 1.50 -7.49 -1.43
CA ASP A 52 2.87 -7.57 -1.91
C ASP A 52 3.86 -7.12 -0.85
N GLY A 53 4.92 -7.90 -0.65
CA GLY A 53 6.14 -7.42 -0.03
C GLY A 53 7.00 -6.79 -1.11
N ILE A 54 7.61 -5.66 -0.80
CA ILE A 54 8.53 -4.97 -1.71
C ILE A 54 9.95 -5.27 -1.24
N TRP A 55 10.72 -5.92 -2.10
CA TRP A 55 12.06 -6.39 -1.77
C TRP A 55 13.12 -5.63 -2.53
N LEU A 56 14.17 -5.28 -1.83
CA LEU A 56 15.38 -4.70 -2.40
C LEU A 56 16.50 -5.69 -2.12
N GLY A 57 16.83 -6.53 -3.11
CA GLY A 57 17.68 -7.69 -2.87
C GLY A 57 17.02 -8.66 -1.90
N ASP A 58 17.73 -9.02 -0.83
CA ASP A 58 17.24 -9.93 0.21
C ASP A 58 16.53 -9.21 1.36
N ARG A 59 16.39 -7.91 1.25
CA ARG A 59 15.86 -7.07 2.32
C ARG A 59 14.44 -6.62 2.02
N LEU A 60 13.54 -6.78 2.99
CA LEU A 60 12.19 -6.27 2.87
C LEU A 60 12.23 -4.74 3.00
N ALA A 61 11.87 -4.05 1.93
CA ALA A 61 11.92 -2.60 1.86
C ALA A 61 10.56 -1.96 2.17
N GLY A 62 9.47 -2.68 1.99
CA GLY A 62 8.14 -2.12 2.21
C GLY A 62 7.04 -3.09 1.88
N LEU A 63 5.83 -2.55 1.80
CA LEU A 63 4.64 -3.32 1.43
C LEU A 63 3.73 -2.49 0.54
N LEU A 64 2.96 -3.17 -0.29
CA LEU A 64 1.88 -2.59 -1.06
C LEU A 64 0.72 -3.58 -1.06
N PHE A 65 -0.37 -3.22 -0.40
CA PHE A 65 -1.60 -4.01 -0.36
C PHE A 65 -2.58 -3.37 -1.33
N HIS A 66 -3.09 -4.15 -2.28
CA HIS A 66 -3.90 -3.59 -3.35
C HIS A 66 -4.99 -4.54 -3.81
N TRP A 67 -5.99 -3.96 -4.45
CA TRP A 67 -7.16 -4.66 -4.97
C TRP A 67 -7.33 -4.42 -6.45
N ARG A 68 -7.83 -5.42 -7.15
CA ARG A 68 -8.23 -5.30 -8.54
C ARG A 68 -9.74 -5.12 -8.60
N GLY A 69 -10.18 -3.96 -9.07
CA GLY A 69 -11.59 -3.71 -9.36
C GLY A 69 -11.89 -3.94 -10.83
N GLU A 70 -13.12 -3.68 -11.21
CA GLU A 70 -13.58 -3.79 -12.58
C GLU A 70 -13.14 -2.55 -13.35
N GLY A 71 -12.09 -2.71 -14.16
CA GLY A 71 -11.53 -1.60 -14.95
C GLY A 71 -10.60 -0.66 -14.18
N PHE A 72 -10.23 -1.00 -12.93
CA PHE A 72 -9.32 -0.17 -12.15
C PHE A 72 -8.56 -1.00 -11.11
N ARG A 73 -7.54 -0.39 -10.52
CA ARG A 73 -6.78 -0.94 -9.39
C ARG A 73 -6.88 0.02 -8.22
N TYR A 74 -6.93 -0.53 -7.01
CA TYR A 74 -6.99 0.26 -5.79
C TYR A 74 -5.77 -0.05 -4.93
N ALA A 75 -4.89 0.96 -4.76
CA ALA A 75 -3.75 0.86 -3.86
C ALA A 75 -4.22 1.25 -2.46
N GLU A 76 -4.41 0.26 -1.61
CA GLU A 76 -5.00 0.47 -0.28
C GLU A 76 -3.96 0.90 0.76
N HIS A 77 -2.84 0.19 0.84
CA HIS A 77 -1.79 0.48 1.80
C HIS A 77 -0.42 0.42 1.14
N LEU A 78 0.36 1.46 1.31
CA LEU A 78 1.75 1.52 0.87
C LEU A 78 2.59 2.01 2.05
N ALA A 79 3.62 1.26 2.41
CA ALA A 79 4.54 1.65 3.47
C ALA A 79 5.96 1.25 3.12
N VAL A 80 6.92 2.07 3.53
CA VAL A 80 8.35 1.83 3.34
C VAL A 80 9.01 1.65 4.70
N ALA A 81 9.90 0.66 4.81
CA ALA A 81 10.64 0.40 6.04
C ALA A 81 11.36 1.69 6.49
N PRO A 82 11.29 2.05 7.78
CA PRO A 82 11.86 3.31 8.26
C PRO A 82 13.33 3.50 7.90
N ALA A 83 14.13 2.44 7.95
CA ALA A 83 15.56 2.50 7.63
C ALA A 83 15.83 2.80 6.15
N LEU A 84 14.84 2.65 5.28
CA LEU A 84 14.99 2.84 3.84
C LEU A 84 14.22 4.06 3.31
N ARG A 85 13.62 4.84 4.19
CA ARG A 85 12.95 6.10 3.81
C ARG A 85 14.02 7.08 3.31
N GLY A 86 13.63 7.92 2.36
CA GLY A 86 14.55 8.87 1.74
C GLY A 86 15.32 8.32 0.55
N HIS A 87 15.08 7.06 0.15
CA HIS A 87 15.73 6.42 -1.00
C HIS A 87 14.78 6.26 -2.19
N ASN A 88 13.68 7.00 -2.21
CA ASN A 88 12.66 6.96 -3.28
C ASN A 88 12.01 5.60 -3.50
N ILE A 89 12.06 4.73 -2.51
CA ILE A 89 11.47 3.37 -2.61
C ILE A 89 9.96 3.46 -2.86
N GLY A 90 9.25 4.31 -2.10
CA GLY A 90 7.81 4.50 -2.27
C GLY A 90 7.44 4.99 -3.66
N SER A 91 8.17 5.99 -4.18
CA SER A 91 7.95 6.52 -5.52
C SER A 91 8.18 5.45 -6.58
N ARG A 92 9.31 4.73 -6.48
CA ARG A 92 9.66 3.68 -7.43
C ARG A 92 8.63 2.54 -7.43
N ALA A 93 8.19 2.14 -6.24
CA ALA A 93 7.22 1.06 -6.09
C ALA A 93 5.86 1.46 -6.69
N LEU A 94 5.38 2.65 -6.37
CA LEU A 94 4.09 3.11 -6.87
C LEU A 94 4.12 3.34 -8.37
N GLU A 95 5.20 3.90 -8.91
CA GLU A 95 5.37 4.05 -10.35
C GLU A 95 5.38 2.70 -11.06
N ALA A 96 6.09 1.71 -10.53
CA ALA A 96 6.12 0.36 -11.10
C ALA A 96 4.74 -0.27 -11.09
N TYR A 97 4.01 -0.10 -9.98
CA TYR A 97 2.64 -0.61 -9.87
C TYR A 97 1.72 0.03 -10.90
N CYS A 98 1.78 1.36 -11.05
CA CYS A 98 0.96 2.06 -12.03
C CYS A 98 1.29 1.63 -13.47
N ARG A 99 2.57 1.42 -13.78
CA ARG A 99 2.97 0.95 -15.12
C ARG A 99 2.49 -0.46 -15.42
N SER A 100 2.40 -1.31 -14.41
CA SER A 100 1.94 -2.68 -14.57
C SER A 100 0.41 -2.80 -14.62
N SER A 101 -0.30 -1.73 -14.29
CA SER A 101 -1.76 -1.73 -14.27
C SER A 101 -2.32 -1.52 -15.66
N ASP A 102 -3.36 -2.29 -16.01
CA ASP A 102 -4.08 -2.17 -17.29
C ASP A 102 -5.18 -1.12 -17.25
N GLY A 103 -5.38 -0.47 -16.11
CA GLY A 103 -6.38 0.57 -15.93
C GLY A 103 -5.91 1.62 -14.94
N PRO A 104 -6.76 2.61 -14.64
CA PRO A 104 -6.38 3.63 -13.68
C PRO A 104 -6.15 3.05 -12.29
N VAL A 105 -5.24 3.68 -11.56
CA VAL A 105 -4.95 3.35 -10.17
C VAL A 105 -5.59 4.40 -9.28
N VAL A 106 -6.40 3.95 -8.33
CA VAL A 106 -7.10 4.80 -7.37
C VAL A 106 -6.50 4.57 -5.99
N LEU A 107 -6.41 5.61 -5.21
CA LEU A 107 -6.05 5.52 -3.80
C LEU A 107 -6.78 6.57 -3.00
N GLU A 108 -6.84 6.36 -1.69
CA GLU A 108 -7.47 7.31 -0.78
C GLU A 108 -6.41 7.94 0.12
N ILE A 109 -6.61 9.20 0.42
CA ILE A 109 -5.76 9.91 1.39
C ILE A 109 -6.65 10.55 2.43
N GLU A 110 -6.09 10.75 3.61
CA GLU A 110 -6.74 11.56 4.64
C GLU A 110 -6.85 13.02 4.18
N PRO A 111 -7.82 13.80 4.71
CA PRO A 111 -7.92 15.22 4.38
C PRO A 111 -6.58 15.92 4.58
N PRO A 112 -6.03 16.63 3.58
CA PRO A 112 -4.70 17.21 3.66
C PRO A 112 -4.70 18.57 4.39
N ILE A 113 -5.07 18.53 5.67
CA ILE A 113 -5.24 19.74 6.47
C ILE A 113 -3.91 20.22 7.04
N GLU A 114 -3.03 19.29 7.43
CA GLU A 114 -1.75 19.68 8.04
C GLU A 114 -0.67 18.57 7.92
N GLY A 115 0.58 19.00 8.07
CA GLY A 115 1.74 18.14 8.30
C GLY A 115 1.92 16.98 7.33
N MET A 116 1.86 15.77 7.86
CA MET A 116 2.08 14.54 7.10
C MET A 116 1.05 14.32 6.01
N ALA A 117 -0.20 14.74 6.24
CA ALA A 117 -1.26 14.60 5.24
C ALA A 117 -0.97 15.46 4.00
N LEU A 118 -0.47 16.68 4.20
CA LEU A 118 -0.04 17.54 3.08
C LEU A 118 1.16 16.96 2.34
N ARG A 119 2.11 16.35 3.05
CA ARG A 119 3.27 15.71 2.42
C ARG A 119 2.86 14.54 1.54
N ARG A 120 1.89 13.74 2.00
CA ARG A 120 1.34 12.63 1.21
C ARG A 120 0.64 13.13 -0.04
N LEU A 121 -0.16 14.18 0.07
CA LEU A 121 -0.81 14.79 -1.08
C LEU A 121 0.20 15.24 -2.12
N HIS A 122 1.25 15.96 -1.71
CA HIS A 122 2.30 16.41 -2.62
C HIS A 122 3.06 15.24 -3.24
N PHE A 123 3.32 14.20 -2.46
CA PHE A 123 3.96 12.98 -2.95
C PHE A 123 3.15 12.35 -4.09
N TYR A 124 1.84 12.18 -3.89
CA TYR A 124 0.99 11.58 -4.92
C TYR A 124 0.83 12.47 -6.15
N ARG A 125 0.72 13.78 -5.95
CA ARG A 125 0.65 14.73 -7.08
C ARG A 125 1.89 14.68 -7.96
N ARG A 126 3.07 14.56 -7.34
CA ARG A 126 4.32 14.47 -8.12
C ARG A 126 4.36 13.20 -8.97
N LEU A 127 3.66 12.15 -8.57
CA LEU A 127 3.57 10.91 -9.33
C LEU A 127 2.47 10.92 -10.39
N GLY A 128 1.76 12.04 -10.53
CA GLY A 128 0.73 12.18 -11.55
C GLY A 128 -0.69 11.90 -11.08
N PHE A 129 -0.90 11.67 -9.79
CA PHE A 129 -2.26 11.49 -9.26
C PHE A 129 -3.00 12.81 -9.22
N VAL A 130 -4.29 12.74 -9.52
CA VAL A 130 -5.19 13.88 -9.55
C VAL A 130 -6.27 13.68 -8.49
N GLU A 131 -6.59 14.74 -7.76
CA GLU A 131 -7.65 14.70 -6.77
C GLU A 131 -9.01 14.51 -7.43
N ASN A 132 -9.80 13.62 -6.86
CA ASN A 132 -11.19 13.44 -7.25
C ASN A 132 -12.05 14.32 -6.35
N PRO A 133 -12.83 15.26 -6.90
CA PRO A 133 -13.66 16.16 -6.08
C PRO A 133 -14.90 15.49 -5.47
N CYS A 134 -15.15 14.22 -5.77
CA CYS A 134 -16.31 13.51 -5.20
C CYS A 134 -16.18 13.38 -3.69
N HIS A 135 -17.29 13.66 -3.00
CA HIS A 135 -17.36 13.41 -1.56
C HIS A 135 -17.42 11.91 -1.29
N TYR A 136 -16.54 11.44 -0.42
CA TYR A 136 -16.48 10.00 -0.11
C TYR A 136 -16.12 9.83 1.37
N ILE A 137 -16.83 8.90 2.02
CA ILE A 137 -16.54 8.52 3.40
C ILE A 137 -16.09 7.06 3.39
N HIS A 138 -14.85 6.82 3.83
CA HIS A 138 -14.30 5.49 3.90
C HIS A 138 -14.99 4.69 5.02
N PRO A 139 -15.48 3.46 4.74
CA PRO A 139 -16.05 2.63 5.79
C PRO A 139 -15.01 2.27 6.84
N SER A 140 -15.46 2.16 8.09
CA SER A 140 -14.58 1.73 9.18
C SER A 140 -14.19 0.27 9.03
N TYR A 141 -12.93 -0.06 9.30
CA TYR A 141 -12.48 -1.44 9.32
C TYR A 141 -13.08 -2.24 10.50
N GLU A 142 -13.64 -1.55 11.47
CA GLU A 142 -14.28 -2.19 12.63
C GLU A 142 -15.72 -2.62 12.35
N GLU A 143 -16.31 -2.12 11.27
CA GLU A 143 -17.67 -2.46 10.89
C GLU A 143 -17.69 -3.66 9.96
N PRO A 144 -18.65 -4.58 10.11
CA PRO A 144 -18.79 -5.69 9.16
C PRO A 144 -19.26 -5.16 7.79
N PHE A 145 -18.66 -5.71 6.77
CA PHE A 145 -19.01 -5.38 5.39
C PHE A 145 -20.09 -6.32 4.87
#